data_cf9dfd73e32da32405c772ee7d87a61d
#
_entry.id   cf9dfd73e32da32405c772ee7d87a61d
#
_cell.length_a   1.000
_cell.length_b   1.000
_cell.length_c   1.000
_cell.angle_alpha   90.00
_cell.angle_beta   90.00
_cell.angle_gamma   90.00
#
_symmetry.space_group_name_H-M   'P 1'
#
loop_
_entity.id
_entity.type
_entity.pdbx_description
1 polymer ?
#
loop_
_entity_poly.entity_id
_entity_poly.type
_entity_poly.pdbx_seq_one_letter_code
_entity_poly.pdbx_strand_id
1 'polypeptide(L)'
;KKKKKKMCFDQKTSFSFAALGLFLAFYVHRYTSNTKLAVGVFWFFLMEFLQGFQYFWIDDCDHPMNQILTLLGFLHICYQPYFTHIINSSLTKNPKYLEQYTIVLRLCLLGGTMLFLRFVFSEYAMNQVSSDFTDWSGAAPLPGSCRTHEWLRGEKLCTFSGKYHLSWSVPMYDPTYWSPSAAIHSFLMFGPFFVMKKNMVIQGIFLWLAGPFMASYITSNLMEQASIWCFFSIAQIGIMLFIIREQLILNWGRENTNGTKGKKKESTSLLATSKKQK
;
A
#
# COMPACT_ATOMS: atom_id res chain seq x y z
N LYS A 1 -34.81 13.21 7.63
CA LYS A 1 -33.76 12.22 8.01
C LYS A 1 -33.45 11.40 6.76
N LYS A 2 -32.31 11.68 6.05
CA LYS A 2 -31.85 10.79 4.96
C LYS A 2 -31.56 9.42 5.54
N LYS A 3 -32.21 8.36 5.04
CA LYS A 3 -31.87 6.98 5.37
C LYS A 3 -30.41 6.76 5.02
N LYS A 4 -29.52 6.52 6.01
CA LYS A 4 -28.12 6.11 5.75
C LYS A 4 -28.18 4.83 4.92
N LYS A 5 -27.61 4.87 3.73
CA LYS A 5 -27.48 3.74 2.83
C LYS A 5 -26.59 2.70 3.55
N LYS A 6 -27.09 1.50 3.73
CA LYS A 6 -26.32 0.44 4.40
C LYS A 6 -25.25 -0.05 3.43
N MET A 7 -23.99 0.30 3.69
CA MET A 7 -22.84 -0.23 2.95
C MET A 7 -22.54 -1.67 3.41
N CYS A 8 -21.97 -2.50 2.55
CA CYS A 8 -21.60 -3.88 2.88
C CYS A 8 -20.42 -3.92 3.86
N PHE A 9 -19.49 -2.97 3.71
CA PHE A 9 -18.33 -2.81 4.59
C PHE A 9 -18.55 -1.53 5.39
N ASP A 10 -18.47 -1.63 6.70
CA ASP A 10 -18.75 -0.52 7.61
C ASP A 10 -17.54 -0.15 8.47
N GLN A 11 -17.68 0.92 9.23
CA GLN A 11 -16.65 1.42 10.14
C GLN A 11 -16.13 0.35 11.11
N LYS A 12 -17.03 -0.50 11.65
CA LYS A 12 -16.65 -1.54 12.61
C LYS A 12 -15.75 -2.58 11.96
N THR A 13 -16.06 -2.95 10.73
CA THR A 13 -15.29 -3.88 9.93
C THR A 13 -13.88 -3.34 9.70
N SER A 14 -13.73 -2.08 9.26
CA SER A 14 -12.42 -1.46 9.04
C SER A 14 -11.59 -1.39 10.32
N PHE A 15 -12.15 -1.00 11.45
CA PHE A 15 -11.41 -1.02 12.72
C PHE A 15 -11.04 -2.42 13.20
N SER A 16 -11.91 -3.42 12.96
CA SER A 16 -11.58 -4.81 13.30
C SER A 16 -10.40 -5.34 12.48
N PHE A 17 -10.38 -5.03 11.18
CA PHE A 17 -9.25 -5.38 10.32
C PHE A 17 -7.98 -4.60 10.68
N ALA A 18 -8.09 -3.33 11.02
CA ALA A 18 -6.96 -2.53 11.50
C ALA A 18 -6.35 -3.14 12.78
N ALA A 19 -7.17 -3.53 13.75
CA ALA A 19 -6.71 -4.18 14.99
C ALA A 19 -6.05 -5.54 14.71
N LEU A 20 -6.65 -6.37 13.86
CA LEU A 20 -6.07 -7.65 13.44
C LEU A 20 -4.71 -7.45 12.77
N GLY A 21 -4.58 -6.45 11.92
CA GLY A 21 -3.36 -6.19 11.20
C GLY A 21 -2.25 -5.64 12.07
N LEU A 22 -2.58 -4.79 13.02
CA LEU A 22 -1.63 -4.32 14.01
C LEU A 22 -1.08 -5.52 14.81
N PHE A 23 -1.97 -6.42 15.24
CA PHE A 23 -1.58 -7.65 15.90
C PHE A 23 -0.68 -8.52 15.03
N LEU A 24 -1.02 -8.73 13.75
CA LEU A 24 -0.21 -9.51 12.81
C LEU A 24 1.16 -8.88 12.55
N ALA A 25 1.22 -7.57 12.37
CA ALA A 25 2.48 -6.84 12.20
C ALA A 25 3.39 -6.99 13.42
N PHE A 26 2.83 -6.84 14.63
CA PHE A 26 3.53 -7.07 15.89
C PHE A 26 3.99 -8.52 16.02
N TYR A 27 3.14 -9.49 15.72
CA TYR A 27 3.47 -10.91 15.73
C TYR A 27 4.64 -11.22 14.78
N VAL A 28 4.57 -10.76 13.53
CA VAL A 28 5.66 -10.92 12.55
C VAL A 28 6.94 -10.29 13.06
N HIS A 29 6.90 -9.07 13.58
CA HIS A 29 8.08 -8.40 14.11
C HIS A 29 8.70 -9.18 15.28
N ARG A 30 7.86 -9.64 16.22
CA ARG A 30 8.32 -10.29 17.46
C ARG A 30 8.86 -11.70 17.23
N TYR A 31 8.23 -12.48 16.35
CA TYR A 31 8.51 -13.90 16.19
C TYR A 31 9.37 -14.24 14.97
N THR A 32 9.49 -13.36 13.99
CA THR A 32 10.28 -13.63 12.79
C THR A 32 11.55 -12.78 12.69
N SER A 33 11.69 -11.75 13.52
CA SER A 33 12.73 -10.71 13.44
C SER A 33 12.84 -10.06 12.05
N ASN A 34 11.82 -10.23 11.20
CA ASN A 34 11.75 -9.66 9.86
C ASN A 34 11.02 -8.31 9.89
N THR A 35 11.76 -7.27 10.29
CA THR A 35 11.22 -5.91 10.42
C THR A 35 10.65 -5.38 9.09
N LYS A 36 11.27 -5.70 7.95
CA LYS A 36 10.76 -5.26 6.64
C LYS A 36 9.39 -5.84 6.35
N LEU A 37 9.20 -7.15 6.62
CA LEU A 37 7.89 -7.80 6.47
C LEU A 37 6.85 -7.16 7.39
N ALA A 38 7.22 -6.96 8.66
CA ALA A 38 6.32 -6.34 9.64
C ALA A 38 5.89 -4.92 9.23
N VAL A 39 6.82 -4.09 8.75
CA VAL A 39 6.54 -2.74 8.24
C VAL A 39 5.61 -2.79 7.03
N GLY A 40 5.84 -3.70 6.08
CA GLY A 40 4.96 -3.86 4.93
C GLY A 40 3.55 -4.30 5.33
N VAL A 41 3.42 -5.28 6.22
CA VAL A 41 2.13 -5.72 6.77
C VAL A 41 1.42 -4.56 7.47
N PHE A 42 2.13 -3.85 8.36
CA PHE A 42 1.58 -2.69 9.06
C PHE A 42 1.06 -1.61 8.10
N TRP A 43 1.80 -1.32 7.01
CA TRP A 43 1.38 -0.35 6.02
C TRP A 43 0.00 -0.66 5.45
N PHE A 44 -0.23 -1.88 5.00
CA PHE A 44 -1.53 -2.26 4.42
C PHE A 44 -2.68 -2.15 5.43
N PHE A 45 -2.44 -2.47 6.68
CA PHE A 45 -3.45 -2.35 7.73
C PHE A 45 -3.70 -0.91 8.19
N LEU A 46 -2.70 -0.02 8.03
CA LEU A 46 -2.88 1.40 8.29
C LEU A 46 -3.99 2.01 7.43
N MET A 47 -4.21 1.49 6.22
CA MET A 47 -5.29 1.92 5.35
C MET A 47 -6.67 1.66 5.97
N GLU A 48 -6.89 0.50 6.55
CA GLU A 48 -8.16 0.20 7.22
C GLU A 48 -8.38 1.07 8.46
N PHE A 49 -7.32 1.40 9.15
CA PHE A 49 -7.38 2.36 10.24
C PHE A 49 -7.82 3.75 9.74
N LEU A 50 -7.22 4.24 8.66
CA LEU A 50 -7.62 5.48 8.00
C LEU A 50 -9.08 5.43 7.53
N GLN A 51 -9.51 4.37 6.87
CA GLN A 51 -10.89 4.19 6.42
C GLN A 51 -11.86 4.19 7.60
N GLY A 52 -11.52 3.51 8.70
CA GLY A 52 -12.31 3.56 9.92
C GLY A 52 -12.56 4.98 10.44
N PHE A 53 -11.54 5.85 10.35
CA PHE A 53 -11.68 7.27 10.72
C PHE A 53 -12.46 8.07 9.69
N GLN A 54 -12.31 7.81 8.38
CA GLN A 54 -13.05 8.50 7.33
C GLN A 54 -14.56 8.38 7.48
N TYR A 55 -15.07 7.31 8.08
CA TYR A 55 -16.50 7.13 8.34
C TYR A 55 -17.11 8.19 9.29
N PHE A 56 -16.31 8.86 10.12
CA PHE A 56 -16.83 9.91 11.01
C PHE A 56 -17.23 11.18 10.25
N TRP A 57 -16.54 11.46 9.12
CA TRP A 57 -16.76 12.65 8.31
C TRP A 57 -17.17 12.31 6.87
N ILE A 58 -17.67 11.10 6.65
CA ILE A 58 -18.12 10.66 5.31
C ILE A 58 -19.25 11.56 4.77
N ASP A 59 -19.23 11.86 3.49
CA ASP A 59 -20.18 12.72 2.78
C ASP A 59 -20.12 14.22 3.17
N ASP A 60 -19.20 14.60 4.05
CA ASP A 60 -18.97 16.00 4.43
C ASP A 60 -17.69 16.52 3.75
N CYS A 61 -17.81 16.81 2.44
CA CYS A 61 -16.67 17.17 1.60
C CYS A 61 -16.04 18.52 1.95
N ASP A 62 -16.78 19.39 2.61
CA ASP A 62 -16.27 20.70 3.02
C ASP A 62 -15.61 20.67 4.40
N HIS A 63 -15.72 19.55 5.13
CA HIS A 63 -15.10 19.39 6.42
C HIS A 63 -13.59 19.09 6.28
N PRO A 64 -12.69 19.86 6.94
CA PRO A 64 -11.24 19.68 6.81
C PRO A 64 -10.75 18.27 7.09
N MET A 65 -11.35 17.58 8.08
CA MET A 65 -10.95 16.21 8.42
C MET A 65 -11.29 15.22 7.32
N ASN A 66 -12.41 15.39 6.60
CA ASN A 66 -12.71 14.57 5.42
C ASN A 66 -11.60 14.72 4.36
N GLN A 67 -11.24 15.97 4.05
CA GLN A 67 -10.22 16.28 3.05
C GLN A 67 -8.84 15.75 3.46
N ILE A 68 -8.41 15.98 4.71
CA ILE A 68 -7.12 15.49 5.23
C ILE A 68 -7.05 13.97 5.17
N LEU A 69 -8.08 13.28 5.65
CA LEU A 69 -8.10 11.82 5.66
C LEU A 69 -8.17 11.24 4.24
N THR A 70 -8.87 11.91 3.32
CA THR A 70 -8.88 11.55 1.89
C THR A 70 -7.48 11.68 1.29
N LEU A 71 -6.79 12.78 1.58
CA LEU A 71 -5.42 13.01 1.10
C LEU A 71 -4.43 11.98 1.65
N LEU A 72 -4.54 11.63 2.95
CA LEU A 72 -3.73 10.58 3.55
C LEU A 72 -4.02 9.21 2.92
N GLY A 73 -5.29 8.90 2.62
CA GLY A 73 -5.67 7.70 1.88
C GLY A 73 -5.07 7.68 0.48
N PHE A 74 -5.12 8.79 -0.24
CA PHE A 74 -4.49 8.91 -1.56
C PHE A 74 -2.96 8.74 -1.49
N LEU A 75 -2.31 9.38 -0.53
CA LEU A 75 -0.88 9.23 -0.28
C LEU A 75 -0.51 7.76 -0.01
N HIS A 76 -1.33 7.07 0.79
CA HIS A 76 -1.16 5.64 1.05
C HIS A 76 -1.24 4.82 -0.24
N ILE A 77 -2.22 5.09 -1.11
CA ILE A 77 -2.36 4.40 -2.40
C ILE A 77 -1.15 4.68 -3.29
N CYS A 78 -0.66 5.91 -3.37
CA CYS A 78 0.49 6.25 -4.19
C CYS A 78 1.72 5.38 -3.87
N TYR A 79 1.95 5.04 -2.61
CA TYR A 79 3.09 4.23 -2.18
C TYR A 79 2.78 2.74 -1.98
N GLN A 80 1.57 2.29 -2.28
CA GLN A 80 1.17 0.89 -2.16
C GLN A 80 2.09 -0.08 -2.95
N PRO A 81 2.53 0.22 -4.20
CA PRO A 81 3.48 -0.63 -4.92
C PRO A 81 4.82 -0.77 -4.20
N TYR A 82 5.32 0.30 -3.59
CA TYR A 82 6.56 0.28 -2.82
C TYR A 82 6.47 -0.71 -1.65
N PHE A 83 5.41 -0.63 -0.84
CA PHE A 83 5.25 -1.52 0.32
C PHE A 83 4.94 -2.96 -0.08
N THR A 84 4.27 -3.18 -1.21
CA THR A 84 4.12 -4.52 -1.80
C THR A 84 5.50 -5.16 -2.05
N HIS A 85 6.43 -4.41 -2.63
CA HIS A 85 7.77 -4.93 -2.92
C HIS A 85 8.71 -4.91 -1.71
N ILE A 86 8.45 -4.11 -0.69
CA ILE A 86 9.09 -4.26 0.63
C ILE A 86 8.77 -5.65 1.21
N ILE A 87 7.49 -6.06 1.19
CA ILE A 87 7.09 -7.42 1.61
C ILE A 87 7.83 -8.48 0.78
N ASN A 88 7.76 -8.40 -0.54
CA ASN A 88 8.37 -9.38 -1.43
C ASN A 88 9.89 -9.48 -1.27
N SER A 89 10.57 -8.33 -1.16
CA SER A 89 12.02 -8.30 -0.94
C SER A 89 12.42 -8.90 0.40
N SER A 90 11.57 -8.81 1.40
CA SER A 90 11.82 -9.37 2.74
C SER A 90 11.73 -10.90 2.79
N LEU A 91 11.10 -11.52 1.79
CA LEU A 91 10.90 -12.97 1.68
C LEU A 91 11.99 -13.67 0.86
N THR A 92 12.93 -12.92 0.26
CA THR A 92 14.04 -13.49 -0.49
C THR A 92 15.37 -13.24 0.18
N LYS A 93 16.28 -14.27 0.14
CA LYS A 93 17.69 -14.15 0.58
C LYS A 93 18.65 -14.14 -0.62
N ASN A 94 18.15 -14.29 -1.85
CA ASN A 94 19.00 -14.34 -3.03
C ASN A 94 19.50 -12.92 -3.40
N PRO A 95 20.83 -12.68 -3.41
CA PRO A 95 21.40 -11.35 -3.65
C PRO A 95 21.00 -10.78 -5.02
N LYS A 96 20.90 -11.61 -6.05
CA LYS A 96 20.44 -11.18 -7.38
C LYS A 96 19.03 -10.59 -7.35
N TYR A 97 18.10 -11.23 -6.63
CA TYR A 97 16.74 -10.70 -6.51
C TYR A 97 16.68 -9.46 -5.62
N LEU A 98 17.51 -9.37 -4.57
CA LEU A 98 17.59 -8.18 -3.72
C LEU A 98 18.07 -6.95 -4.50
N GLU A 99 19.04 -7.12 -5.40
CA GLU A 99 19.50 -6.07 -6.30
C GLU A 99 18.36 -5.60 -7.23
N GLN A 100 17.66 -6.55 -7.86
CA GLN A 100 16.49 -6.22 -8.72
C GLN A 100 15.39 -5.50 -7.92
N TYR A 101 15.08 -5.94 -6.69
CA TYR A 101 14.13 -5.24 -5.83
C TYR A 101 14.58 -3.82 -5.47
N THR A 102 15.87 -3.56 -5.35
CA THR A 102 16.38 -2.21 -5.11
C THR A 102 16.00 -1.27 -6.24
N ILE A 103 16.09 -1.71 -7.49
CA ILE A 103 15.68 -0.93 -8.66
C ILE A 103 14.15 -0.74 -8.66
N VAL A 104 13.40 -1.83 -8.45
CA VAL A 104 11.92 -1.79 -8.40
C VAL A 104 11.43 -0.83 -7.32
N LEU A 105 12.01 -0.88 -6.12
CA LEU A 105 11.64 0.01 -5.02
C LEU A 105 11.88 1.48 -5.35
N ARG A 106 13.00 1.81 -6.02
CA ARG A 106 13.27 3.19 -6.48
C ARG A 106 12.25 3.64 -7.51
N LEU A 107 11.89 2.79 -8.47
CA LEU A 107 10.86 3.09 -9.47
C LEU A 107 9.48 3.26 -8.82
N CYS A 108 9.14 2.46 -7.82
CA CYS A 108 7.89 2.59 -7.07
C CYS A 108 7.84 3.90 -6.26
N LEU A 109 8.94 4.30 -5.63
CA LEU A 109 9.02 5.60 -4.95
C LEU A 109 8.85 6.74 -5.94
N LEU A 110 9.57 6.71 -7.06
CA LEU A 110 9.47 7.74 -8.09
C LEU A 110 8.03 7.82 -8.65
N GLY A 111 7.47 6.70 -9.07
CA GLY A 111 6.11 6.64 -9.62
C GLY A 111 5.04 7.07 -8.63
N GLY A 112 5.16 6.64 -7.35
CA GLY A 112 4.26 7.06 -6.28
C GLY A 112 4.34 8.56 -6.00
N THR A 113 5.57 9.12 -5.95
CA THR A 113 5.78 10.56 -5.77
C THR A 113 5.20 11.36 -6.94
N MET A 114 5.46 10.94 -8.17
CA MET A 114 4.90 11.60 -9.36
C MET A 114 3.37 11.53 -9.37
N LEU A 115 2.77 10.41 -8.96
CA LEU A 115 1.31 10.30 -8.85
C LEU A 115 0.77 11.25 -7.78
N PHE A 116 1.43 11.36 -6.64
CA PHE A 116 1.04 12.29 -5.58
C PHE A 116 1.18 13.76 -6.02
N LEU A 117 2.23 14.10 -6.77
CA LEU A 117 2.43 15.44 -7.31
C LEU A 117 1.32 15.89 -8.28
N ARG A 118 0.60 14.97 -8.91
CA ARG A 118 -0.60 15.32 -9.70
C ARG A 118 -1.70 15.97 -8.85
N PHE A 119 -1.84 15.57 -7.59
CA PHE A 119 -2.73 16.27 -6.67
C PHE A 119 -2.14 17.64 -6.29
N VAL A 120 -0.85 17.71 -5.93
CA VAL A 120 -0.21 18.97 -5.52
C VAL A 120 -0.28 20.04 -6.59
N PHE A 121 -0.14 19.67 -7.86
CA PHE A 121 -0.24 20.56 -9.01
C PHE A 121 -1.65 20.64 -9.61
N SER A 122 -2.67 20.08 -8.96
CA SER A 122 -4.05 20.24 -9.40
C SER A 122 -4.51 21.69 -9.18
N GLU A 123 -5.40 22.15 -10.03
CA GLU A 123 -6.03 23.46 -9.89
C GLU A 123 -6.70 23.63 -8.51
N TYR A 124 -7.31 22.57 -8.00
CA TYR A 124 -7.91 22.53 -6.67
C TYR A 124 -6.87 22.85 -5.57
N ALA A 125 -5.71 22.20 -5.55
CA ALA A 125 -4.70 22.41 -4.52
C ALA A 125 -4.02 23.78 -4.67
N MET A 126 -3.76 24.22 -5.91
CA MET A 126 -3.14 25.51 -6.16
C MET A 126 -4.04 26.69 -5.76
N ASN A 127 -5.35 26.59 -5.98
CA ASN A 127 -6.32 27.59 -5.55
C ASN A 127 -6.47 27.69 -4.02
N GLN A 128 -6.13 26.63 -3.27
CA GLN A 128 -6.09 26.68 -1.79
C GLN A 128 -4.86 27.40 -1.27
N VAL A 129 -3.77 27.43 -2.04
CA VAL A 129 -2.47 28.00 -1.61
C VAL A 129 -2.36 29.47 -2.01
N SER A 130 -2.94 29.88 -3.14
CA SER A 130 -2.81 31.24 -3.65
C SER A 130 -4.08 31.65 -4.42
N SER A 131 -4.77 32.66 -3.89
CA SER A 131 -5.88 33.31 -4.59
C SER A 131 -5.44 34.07 -5.86
N ASP A 132 -4.14 34.32 -6.01
CA ASP A 132 -3.56 35.11 -7.11
C ASP A 132 -3.08 34.24 -8.31
N PHE A 133 -3.17 32.91 -8.19
CA PHE A 133 -2.77 31.97 -9.24
C PHE A 133 -3.94 31.60 -10.16
N THR A 134 -4.69 32.61 -10.60
CA THR A 134 -5.92 32.43 -11.38
C THR A 134 -5.71 31.91 -12.81
N ASP A 135 -4.46 31.92 -13.32
CA ASP A 135 -4.16 31.53 -14.72
C ASP A 135 -3.50 30.16 -14.88
N TRP A 136 -3.32 29.40 -13.79
CA TRP A 136 -2.87 28.02 -13.92
C TRP A 136 -4.05 27.12 -14.29
N SER A 137 -4.52 27.22 -15.49
CA SER A 137 -5.42 26.21 -16.06
C SER A 137 -4.64 24.95 -16.29
N GLY A 138 -4.74 23.98 -15.39
CA GLY A 138 -4.34 22.61 -15.72
C GLY A 138 -5.01 22.25 -17.03
N ALA A 139 -4.23 21.89 -18.05
CA ALA A 139 -4.77 21.63 -19.37
C ALA A 139 -5.98 20.69 -19.26
N ALA A 140 -7.13 21.15 -19.69
CA ALA A 140 -8.32 20.34 -19.72
C ALA A 140 -8.02 19.05 -20.47
N PRO A 141 -8.50 17.88 -20.00
CA PRO A 141 -8.27 16.63 -20.69
C PRO A 141 -8.68 16.78 -22.15
N LEU A 142 -7.80 16.42 -23.08
CA LEU A 142 -8.14 16.44 -24.49
C LEU A 142 -9.43 15.65 -24.74
N PRO A 143 -10.38 16.15 -25.52
CA PRO A 143 -11.59 15.41 -25.88
C PRO A 143 -11.23 14.02 -26.40
N GLY A 144 -11.80 12.97 -25.81
CA GLY A 144 -11.50 11.58 -26.15
C GLY A 144 -10.26 10.97 -25.46
N SER A 145 -9.61 11.69 -24.55
CA SER A 145 -8.53 11.14 -23.74
C SER A 145 -9.07 10.06 -22.79
N CYS A 146 -8.39 8.91 -22.72
CA CYS A 146 -8.70 7.82 -21.79
C CYS A 146 -8.66 8.23 -20.31
N ARG A 147 -8.19 9.43 -20.02
CA ARG A 147 -7.98 9.96 -18.67
C ARG A 147 -9.20 10.57 -18.03
N THR A 148 -10.27 10.85 -18.79
CA THR A 148 -11.57 11.28 -18.25
C THR A 148 -12.19 10.24 -17.32
N HIS A 149 -11.80 8.97 -17.47
CA HIS A 149 -12.28 7.83 -16.68
C HIS A 149 -11.15 7.20 -15.88
N GLU A 150 -10.34 8.02 -15.24
CA GLU A 150 -9.22 7.55 -14.43
C GLU A 150 -9.66 7.22 -12.99
N TRP A 151 -8.99 6.26 -12.41
CA TRP A 151 -9.14 5.82 -11.03
C TRP A 151 -8.97 6.98 -10.05
N LEU A 152 -9.87 7.09 -9.07
CA LEU A 152 -9.91 8.11 -8.02
C LEU A 152 -10.09 9.56 -8.51
N ARG A 153 -10.07 9.82 -9.82
CA ARG A 153 -10.15 11.18 -10.34
C ARG A 153 -11.53 11.77 -10.10
N GLY A 154 -11.56 12.95 -9.50
CA GLY A 154 -12.77 13.75 -9.28
C GLY A 154 -12.48 15.23 -9.17
N GLU A 155 -13.53 16.03 -9.01
CA GLU A 155 -13.42 17.50 -8.97
C GLU A 155 -13.04 18.02 -7.58
N LYS A 156 -13.44 17.32 -6.53
CA LYS A 156 -13.21 17.73 -5.14
C LYS A 156 -12.42 16.67 -4.38
N LEU A 157 -11.61 17.09 -3.43
CA LEU A 157 -10.96 16.18 -2.48
C LEU A 157 -11.98 15.75 -1.42
N CYS A 158 -12.50 14.53 -1.55
CA CYS A 158 -13.58 14.06 -0.70
C CYS A 158 -13.68 12.54 -0.59
N THR A 159 -13.94 12.06 0.62
CA THR A 159 -14.43 10.70 0.88
C THR A 159 -15.94 10.73 1.04
N PHE A 160 -16.65 9.94 0.25
CA PHE A 160 -18.09 9.83 0.26
C PHE A 160 -18.58 8.38 0.25
N SER A 161 -19.87 8.19 0.56
CA SER A 161 -20.49 6.87 0.61
C SER A 161 -20.61 6.25 -0.77
N GLY A 162 -19.89 5.16 -1.02
CA GLY A 162 -20.09 4.32 -2.18
C GLY A 162 -21.31 3.40 -2.05
N LYS A 163 -21.46 2.49 -3.00
CA LYS A 163 -22.51 1.47 -2.96
C LYS A 163 -22.18 0.35 -1.97
N TYR A 164 -20.94 -0.07 -1.94
CA TYR A 164 -20.45 -1.19 -1.15
C TYR A 164 -19.47 -0.75 -0.06
N HIS A 165 -18.65 0.27 -0.38
CA HIS A 165 -17.62 0.78 0.52
C HIS A 165 -17.43 2.30 0.35
N LEU A 166 -16.35 2.86 0.89
CA LEU A 166 -15.97 4.24 0.70
C LEU A 166 -15.61 4.52 -0.75
N SER A 167 -15.93 5.71 -1.22
CA SER A 167 -15.49 6.24 -2.51
C SER A 167 -14.61 7.45 -2.29
N TRP A 168 -13.49 7.54 -3.00
CA TRP A 168 -12.57 8.66 -2.93
C TRP A 168 -12.56 9.46 -4.22
N SER A 169 -12.68 10.76 -4.09
CA SER A 169 -12.54 11.72 -5.17
C SER A 169 -11.28 12.54 -4.90
N VAL A 170 -10.36 12.56 -5.86
CA VAL A 170 -9.10 13.27 -5.76
C VAL A 170 -8.92 14.12 -7.02
N PRO A 171 -8.84 15.46 -6.90
CA PRO A 171 -8.46 16.32 -8.01
C PRO A 171 -7.04 16.02 -8.46
N MET A 172 -6.86 15.84 -9.77
CA MET A 172 -5.54 15.50 -10.32
C MET A 172 -5.23 16.36 -11.53
N TYR A 173 -4.06 16.98 -11.51
CA TYR A 173 -3.48 17.61 -12.68
C TYR A 173 -3.25 16.60 -13.80
N ASP A 174 -3.62 16.95 -15.02
CA ASP A 174 -3.48 16.09 -16.20
C ASP A 174 -2.55 16.73 -17.24
N PRO A 175 -1.23 16.66 -17.04
CA PRO A 175 -0.28 17.03 -18.07
C PRO A 175 -0.34 15.96 -19.16
N THR A 176 -0.78 16.30 -20.30
CA THR A 176 -1.25 15.57 -21.48
C THR A 176 -0.57 14.26 -21.87
N TYR A 177 0.70 14.00 -21.47
CA TYR A 177 1.42 12.79 -21.95
C TYR A 177 2.35 12.08 -20.94
N TRP A 178 2.69 12.69 -19.79
CA TRP A 178 3.81 12.20 -18.96
C TRP A 178 3.45 11.88 -17.49
N SER A 179 2.23 11.96 -17.10
CA SER A 179 1.91 11.69 -15.71
C SER A 179 1.65 10.20 -15.45
N PRO A 180 2.16 9.67 -14.34
CA PRO A 180 1.78 8.35 -13.87
C PRO A 180 0.27 8.27 -13.72
N SER A 181 -0.32 7.28 -14.35
CA SER A 181 -1.73 6.95 -14.29
C SER A 181 -1.95 5.73 -13.40
N ALA A 182 -3.21 5.38 -13.16
CA ALA A 182 -3.57 4.11 -12.54
C ALA A 182 -2.95 2.89 -13.26
N ALA A 183 -2.76 2.98 -14.59
CA ALA A 183 -2.09 1.93 -15.35
C ALA A 183 -0.61 1.78 -14.95
N ILE A 184 0.14 2.89 -14.81
CA ILE A 184 1.54 2.86 -14.34
C ILE A 184 1.60 2.37 -12.89
N HIS A 185 0.70 2.82 -12.02
CA HIS A 185 0.60 2.34 -10.65
C HIS A 185 0.40 0.81 -10.62
N SER A 186 -0.55 0.29 -11.40
CA SER A 186 -0.80 -1.15 -11.53
C SER A 186 0.39 -1.90 -12.12
N PHE A 187 1.06 -1.32 -13.13
CA PHE A 187 2.28 -1.88 -13.70
C PHE A 187 3.40 -1.97 -12.67
N LEU A 188 3.64 -0.93 -11.89
CA LEU A 188 4.64 -0.94 -10.82
C LEU A 188 4.29 -1.96 -9.72
N MET A 189 3.00 -2.18 -9.45
CA MET A 189 2.55 -3.13 -8.44
C MET A 189 2.68 -4.57 -8.89
N PHE A 190 2.31 -4.89 -10.14
CA PHE A 190 2.21 -6.27 -10.63
C PHE A 190 3.32 -6.66 -11.62
N GLY A 191 3.83 -5.72 -12.43
CA GLY A 191 4.84 -5.98 -13.46
C GLY A 191 6.08 -6.72 -12.97
N PRO A 192 6.68 -6.36 -11.82
CA PRO A 192 7.85 -7.05 -11.30
C PRO A 192 7.65 -8.54 -11.04
N PHE A 193 6.45 -8.99 -10.73
CA PHE A 193 6.16 -10.43 -10.56
C PHE A 193 6.36 -11.24 -11.84
N PHE A 194 6.14 -10.62 -13.00
CA PHE A 194 6.25 -11.31 -14.30
C PHE A 194 7.69 -11.40 -14.79
N VAL A 195 8.59 -10.51 -14.36
CA VAL A 195 9.96 -10.44 -14.88
C VAL A 195 11.01 -11.04 -13.94
N MET A 196 10.71 -11.21 -12.64
CA MET A 196 11.74 -11.58 -11.66
C MET A 196 11.93 -13.09 -11.53
N LYS A 197 10.90 -13.85 -11.25
CA LYS A 197 11.01 -15.30 -11.01
C LYS A 197 9.72 -16.02 -11.43
N LYS A 198 9.86 -17.17 -12.12
CA LYS A 198 8.71 -17.94 -12.64
C LYS A 198 7.62 -18.23 -11.59
N ASN A 199 8.00 -18.57 -10.37
CA ASN A 199 7.02 -18.86 -9.30
C ASN A 199 6.28 -17.60 -8.80
N MET A 200 6.82 -16.42 -9.04
CA MET A 200 6.19 -15.15 -8.63
C MET A 200 5.09 -14.73 -9.60
N VAL A 201 5.12 -15.20 -10.84
CA VAL A 201 4.06 -14.95 -11.83
C VAL A 201 2.69 -15.40 -11.28
N ILE A 202 2.63 -16.61 -10.72
CA ILE A 202 1.39 -17.15 -10.11
C ILE A 202 0.92 -16.25 -8.98
N GLN A 203 1.83 -15.77 -8.13
CA GLN A 203 1.53 -14.82 -7.05
C GLN A 203 1.01 -13.49 -7.62
N GLY A 204 1.65 -12.94 -8.65
CA GLY A 204 1.21 -11.72 -9.33
C GLY A 204 -0.19 -11.85 -9.93
N ILE A 205 -0.47 -12.96 -10.61
CA ILE A 205 -1.80 -13.27 -11.18
C ILE A 205 -2.83 -13.36 -10.05
N PHE A 206 -2.53 -14.08 -8.97
CA PHE A 206 -3.44 -14.22 -7.83
C PHE A 206 -3.75 -12.86 -7.19
N LEU A 207 -2.73 -12.05 -6.94
CA LEU A 207 -2.90 -10.72 -6.37
C LEU A 207 -3.72 -9.79 -7.27
N TRP A 208 -3.51 -9.87 -8.58
CA TRP A 208 -4.29 -9.10 -9.55
C TRP A 208 -5.75 -9.56 -9.62
N LEU A 209 -5.98 -10.88 -9.72
CA LEU A 209 -7.33 -11.44 -9.78
C LEU A 209 -8.13 -11.16 -8.51
N ALA A 210 -7.54 -11.42 -7.34
CA ALA A 210 -8.22 -11.26 -6.06
C ALA A 210 -8.23 -9.78 -5.55
N GLY A 211 -7.55 -8.87 -6.22
CA GLY A 211 -7.50 -7.44 -5.92
C GLY A 211 -8.29 -6.60 -6.93
N PRO A 212 -7.59 -5.91 -7.87
CA PRO A 212 -8.23 -4.96 -8.78
C PRO A 212 -9.28 -5.57 -9.70
N PHE A 213 -9.07 -6.82 -10.18
CA PHE A 213 -10.06 -7.51 -11.00
C PHE A 213 -11.37 -7.75 -10.21
N MET A 214 -11.28 -8.29 -8.99
CA MET A 214 -12.47 -8.48 -8.14
C MET A 214 -13.13 -7.15 -7.78
N ALA A 215 -12.37 -6.11 -7.50
CA ALA A 215 -12.92 -4.79 -7.23
C ALA A 215 -13.70 -4.24 -8.44
N SER A 216 -13.16 -4.37 -9.65
CA SER A 216 -13.84 -3.94 -10.89
C SER A 216 -15.08 -4.79 -11.20
N TYR A 217 -15.09 -6.05 -10.82
CA TYR A 217 -16.26 -6.92 -10.97
C TYR A 217 -17.40 -6.55 -10.00
N ILE A 218 -17.05 -6.12 -8.78
CA ILE A 218 -18.03 -5.73 -7.75
C ILE A 218 -18.65 -4.37 -8.06
N THR A 219 -17.84 -3.40 -8.49
CA THR A 219 -18.31 -2.04 -8.78
C THR A 219 -17.68 -1.45 -10.04
N SER A 220 -18.51 -0.81 -10.87
CA SER A 220 -18.04 0.00 -11.99
C SER A 220 -17.60 1.42 -11.56
N ASN A 221 -17.82 1.80 -10.30
CA ASN A 221 -17.43 3.10 -9.79
C ASN A 221 -15.92 3.15 -9.54
N LEU A 222 -15.16 3.82 -10.40
CA LEU A 222 -13.71 3.95 -10.32
C LEU A 222 -13.22 4.61 -9.02
N MET A 223 -14.05 5.43 -8.38
CA MET A 223 -13.72 6.06 -7.09
C MET A 223 -13.88 5.08 -5.91
N GLU A 224 -14.68 4.01 -6.07
CA GLU A 224 -14.94 3.01 -5.03
C GLU A 224 -14.03 1.77 -5.16
N GLN A 225 -13.56 1.46 -6.38
CA GLN A 225 -12.75 0.27 -6.65
C GLN A 225 -11.50 0.21 -5.79
N ALA A 226 -10.85 1.34 -5.53
CA ALA A 226 -9.62 1.38 -4.77
C ALA A 226 -9.83 0.99 -3.31
N SER A 227 -10.92 1.43 -2.67
CA SER A 227 -11.23 1.07 -1.29
C SER A 227 -11.61 -0.40 -1.14
N ILE A 228 -12.36 -0.94 -2.09
CA ILE A 228 -12.69 -2.38 -2.16
C ILE A 228 -11.42 -3.20 -2.36
N TRP A 229 -10.52 -2.77 -3.24
CA TRP A 229 -9.25 -3.46 -3.43
C TRP A 229 -8.39 -3.43 -2.15
N CYS A 230 -8.29 -2.30 -1.45
CA CYS A 230 -7.58 -2.22 -0.18
C CYS A 230 -8.11 -3.25 0.82
N PHE A 231 -9.42 -3.39 0.93
CA PHE A 231 -10.05 -4.41 1.76
C PHE A 231 -9.61 -5.84 1.38
N PHE A 232 -9.63 -6.20 0.09
CA PHE A 232 -9.16 -7.52 -0.35
C PHE A 232 -7.66 -7.73 -0.14
N SER A 233 -6.84 -6.69 -0.23
CA SER A 233 -5.41 -6.77 0.01
C SER A 233 -5.07 -7.29 1.41
N ILE A 234 -5.91 -7.00 2.39
CA ILE A 234 -5.77 -7.49 3.76
C ILE A 234 -5.98 -8.99 3.82
N ALA A 235 -7.06 -9.49 3.21
CA ALA A 235 -7.32 -10.92 3.15
C ALA A 235 -6.16 -11.65 2.42
N GLN A 236 -5.64 -11.07 1.34
CA GLN A 236 -4.50 -11.60 0.59
C GLN A 236 -3.24 -11.69 1.46
N ILE A 237 -2.93 -10.65 2.21
CA ILE A 237 -1.77 -10.64 3.13
C ILE A 237 -1.98 -11.66 4.25
N GLY A 238 -3.18 -11.75 4.82
CA GLY A 238 -3.50 -12.74 5.85
C GLY A 238 -3.31 -14.17 5.36
N ILE A 239 -3.81 -14.49 4.16
CA ILE A 239 -3.63 -15.81 3.51
C ILE A 239 -2.14 -16.07 3.24
N MET A 240 -1.42 -15.08 2.70
CA MET A 240 0.02 -15.19 2.45
C MET A 240 0.78 -15.52 3.74
N LEU A 241 0.57 -14.76 4.80
CA LEU A 241 1.23 -14.98 6.09
C LEU A 241 0.90 -16.36 6.66
N PHE A 242 -0.35 -16.82 6.52
CA PHE A 242 -0.76 -18.16 6.94
C PHE A 242 -0.02 -19.27 6.16
N ILE A 243 0.11 -19.12 4.84
CA ILE A 243 0.82 -20.09 4.00
C ILE A 243 2.31 -20.17 4.36
N ILE A 244 2.96 -19.02 4.57
CA ILE A 244 4.41 -18.98 4.83
C ILE A 244 4.78 -19.09 6.31
N ARG A 245 3.81 -19.21 7.23
CA ARG A 245 4.03 -19.19 8.69
C ARG A 245 5.10 -20.19 9.17
N GLU A 246 5.06 -21.40 8.64
CA GLU A 246 6.03 -22.45 9.03
C GLU A 246 7.45 -22.10 8.58
N GLN A 247 7.60 -21.57 7.38
CA GLN A 247 8.91 -21.15 6.86
C GLN A 247 9.48 -19.98 7.66
N LEU A 248 8.63 -19.04 8.08
CA LEU A 248 9.03 -17.91 8.92
C LEU A 248 9.50 -18.39 10.30
N ILE A 249 8.75 -19.29 10.94
CA ILE A 249 9.07 -19.83 12.28
C ILE A 249 10.33 -20.72 12.23
N LEU A 250 10.45 -21.59 11.25
CA LEU A 250 11.61 -22.47 11.10
C LEU A 250 12.91 -21.70 10.83
N ASN A 251 12.86 -20.63 10.07
CA ASN A 251 14.02 -19.78 9.83
C ASN A 251 14.44 -19.03 11.10
N TRP A 252 13.50 -18.55 11.90
CA TRP A 252 13.76 -17.90 13.17
C TRP A 252 14.41 -18.84 14.20
N GLY A 253 13.93 -20.09 14.31
CA GLY A 253 14.52 -21.11 15.18
C GLY A 253 15.98 -21.43 14.82
N ARG A 254 16.33 -21.51 13.54
CA ARG A 254 17.69 -21.75 13.07
C ARG A 254 18.64 -20.57 13.31
N GLU A 255 18.19 -19.34 13.14
CA GLU A 255 19.03 -18.16 13.39
C GLU A 255 19.35 -18.00 14.88
N ASN A 256 18.40 -18.27 15.76
CA ASN A 256 18.65 -18.23 17.22
C ASN A 256 19.59 -19.34 17.70
N THR A 257 19.46 -20.53 17.16
CA THR A 257 20.38 -21.65 17.52
C THR A 257 21.79 -21.41 17.00
N ASN A 258 21.97 -20.82 15.83
CA ASN A 258 23.28 -20.48 15.28
C ASN A 258 23.93 -19.27 16.00
N GLY A 259 23.14 -18.27 16.37
CA GLY A 259 23.59 -17.11 17.16
C GLY A 259 24.08 -17.52 18.55
N THR A 260 23.41 -18.48 19.19
CA THR A 260 23.82 -19.01 20.50
C THR A 260 25.07 -19.86 20.39
N LYS A 261 25.23 -20.65 19.32
CA LYS A 261 26.44 -21.45 19.06
C LYS A 261 27.65 -20.56 18.70
N GLY A 262 27.44 -19.47 17.98
CA GLY A 262 28.48 -18.49 17.65
C GLY A 262 29.04 -17.79 18.89
N LYS A 263 28.16 -17.28 19.77
CA LYS A 263 28.55 -16.65 21.03
C LYS A 263 29.28 -17.63 21.99
N LYS A 264 28.87 -18.90 22.01
CA LYS A 264 29.51 -19.91 22.84
C LYS A 264 30.90 -20.29 22.34
N LYS A 265 31.15 -20.31 21.02
CA LYS A 265 32.46 -20.51 20.41
C LYS A 265 33.41 -19.35 20.69
N GLU A 266 32.92 -18.12 20.61
CA GLU A 266 33.71 -16.92 20.84
C GLU A 266 34.13 -16.78 22.30
N SER A 267 33.21 -17.05 23.24
CA SER A 267 33.56 -17.07 24.67
C SER A 267 34.54 -18.17 25.05
N THR A 268 34.47 -19.33 24.39
CA THR A 268 35.40 -20.44 24.63
C THR A 268 36.79 -20.14 24.05
N SER A 269 36.89 -19.45 22.93
CA SER A 269 38.15 -19.03 22.31
C SER A 269 38.88 -17.98 23.16
N LEU A 270 38.15 -17.00 23.70
CA LEU A 270 38.67 -15.95 24.57
C LEU A 270 39.21 -16.53 25.88
N LEU A 271 38.55 -17.54 26.46
CA LEU A 271 39.00 -18.25 27.66
C LEU A 271 40.26 -19.11 27.41
N ALA A 272 40.38 -19.68 26.19
CA ALA A 272 41.55 -20.48 25.81
C ALA A 272 42.80 -19.60 25.59
N THR A 273 42.63 -18.40 25.07
CA THR A 273 43.72 -17.44 24.83
C THR A 273 44.26 -16.87 26.16
N SER A 274 43.37 -16.61 27.13
CA SER A 274 43.73 -16.11 28.46
C SER A 274 44.54 -17.14 29.29
N LYS A 275 44.36 -18.47 29.05
CA LYS A 275 45.11 -19.52 29.74
C LYS A 275 46.49 -19.77 29.15
N LYS A 276 46.82 -19.26 27.96
CA LYS A 276 48.17 -19.41 27.36
C LYS A 276 49.11 -18.23 27.68
N GLN A 277 48.60 -17.19 28.36
CA GLN A 277 49.41 -16.03 28.78
C GLN A 277 49.76 -16.04 30.28
N LYS A 278 49.46 -17.11 31.00
CA LYS A 278 49.95 -17.37 32.35
C LYS A 278 50.92 -18.56 32.29
#